data_a219ef32526300516ab54daba0fd6d28
#
_entry.id   a219ef32526300516ab54daba0fd6d28
#
_cell.length_a   1.000
_cell.length_b   1.000
_cell.length_c   1.000
_cell.angle_alpha   90.00
_cell.angle_beta   90.00
_cell.angle_gamma   90.00
#
_symmetry.space_group_name_H-M   'P 1'
#
loop_
_entity.id
_entity.type
_entity.pdbx_description
1 polymer ?
#
loop_
_entity_poly.entity_id
_entity_poly.type
_entity_poly.pdbx_seq_one_letter_code
_entity_poly.pdbx_strand_id
1 'polypeptide(L)'
;FKKRRPGVIVGRIIAGHGDTVAVRRGWLPAGAPILPDDPVFGDLAPAVLEDVLAGGRARLIGTGDRLTFIEPVLPLPRLIIAGAGHIGKAVARLASRLDFSVTVIDDRPEFANIRNVPEADEIILGEIGESVRRVEESPDNYFVIVTRGHQKDAEALRAAIGRDAAYVGMIGSKTKVELVHCEFLEAGWATAEEWDRVHAPIGVDIGSKSVEEIAVSIAAELVEVRAKRREPARP
;
A
#
# COMPACT_ATOMS: atom_id res chain seq x y z
N PHE A 1 9.67 -9.55 -10.09
CA PHE A 1 10.05 -9.03 -8.76
C PHE A 1 8.90 -8.32 -8.01
N LYS A 2 7.81 -7.90 -8.69
CA LYS A 2 6.75 -7.05 -8.09
C LYS A 2 5.57 -7.81 -7.44
N LYS A 3 5.38 -9.10 -7.67
CA LYS A 3 4.41 -9.93 -6.92
C LYS A 3 5.13 -10.70 -5.81
N ARG A 4 5.48 -10.02 -4.73
CA ARG A 4 6.02 -10.70 -3.54
C ARG A 4 4.90 -11.59 -2.97
N ARG A 5 5.15 -12.90 -2.90
CA ARG A 5 4.30 -13.78 -2.10
C ARG A 5 4.59 -13.52 -0.63
N PRO A 6 3.58 -13.44 0.24
CA PRO A 6 3.81 -13.30 1.66
C PRO A 6 4.57 -14.52 2.21
N GLY A 7 5.47 -14.28 3.15
CA GLY A 7 6.26 -15.34 3.77
C GLY A 7 7.34 -14.76 4.67
N VAL A 8 8.25 -15.61 5.13
CA VAL A 8 9.38 -15.22 5.95
C VAL A 8 10.71 -15.67 5.37
N ILE A 9 11.72 -14.82 5.49
CA ILE A 9 13.12 -15.21 5.31
C ILE A 9 13.70 -15.48 6.69
N VAL A 10 14.28 -16.66 6.89
CA VAL A 10 14.96 -17.04 8.12
C VAL A 10 16.44 -17.16 7.85
N GLY A 11 17.24 -16.49 8.66
CA GLY A 11 18.69 -16.63 8.71
C GLY A 11 19.13 -17.16 10.06
N ARG A 12 19.77 -18.35 10.09
CA ARG A 12 20.34 -18.92 11.30
C ARG A 12 21.83 -18.74 11.33
N ILE A 13 22.31 -18.17 12.42
CA ILE A 13 23.73 -18.12 12.75
C ILE A 13 24.02 -19.36 13.59
N ILE A 14 24.89 -20.22 13.08
CA ILE A 14 25.38 -21.41 13.77
C ILE A 14 26.86 -21.16 14.04
N ALA A 15 27.25 -21.12 15.31
CA ALA A 15 28.66 -21.01 15.66
C ALA A 15 29.44 -22.16 15.04
N GLY A 16 30.49 -21.84 14.31
CA GLY A 16 31.45 -22.77 13.77
C GLY A 16 32.61 -23.04 14.78
N HIS A 17 33.54 -23.91 14.41
CA HIS A 17 34.77 -24.07 15.17
C HIS A 17 35.74 -22.92 14.85
N GLY A 18 36.25 -22.25 15.88
CA GLY A 18 37.13 -21.08 15.76
C GLY A 18 36.35 -19.81 15.37
N ASP A 19 37.00 -18.91 14.60
CA ASP A 19 36.43 -17.62 14.15
C ASP A 19 35.45 -17.73 12.97
N THR A 20 34.97 -18.94 12.64
CA THR A 20 34.06 -19.13 11.52
C THR A 20 32.62 -19.15 11.98
N VAL A 21 31.77 -18.38 11.29
CA VAL A 21 30.33 -18.34 11.51
C VAL A 21 29.64 -18.92 10.27
N ALA A 22 28.87 -19.99 10.46
CA ALA A 22 28.02 -20.52 9.40
C ALA A 22 26.63 -19.88 9.46
N VAL A 23 26.14 -19.41 8.33
CA VAL A 23 24.78 -18.86 8.21
C VAL A 23 23.99 -19.76 7.27
N ARG A 24 22.89 -20.32 7.77
CA ARG A 24 21.89 -21.00 6.92
C ARG A 24 20.73 -20.05 6.68
N ARG A 25 20.23 -20.02 5.44
CA ARG A 25 19.10 -19.18 5.05
C ARG A 25 18.05 -20.03 4.36
N GLY A 26 16.80 -19.68 4.61
CA GLY A 26 15.65 -20.30 3.97
C GLY A 26 14.52 -19.30 3.74
N TRP A 27 13.64 -19.63 2.83
CA TRP A 27 12.41 -18.91 2.53
C TRP A 27 11.23 -19.84 2.80
N LEU A 28 10.25 -19.37 3.59
CA LEU A 28 9.01 -20.09 3.87
C LEU A 28 7.82 -19.22 3.44
N PRO A 29 6.99 -19.65 2.49
CA PRO A 29 5.74 -18.98 2.16
C PRO A 29 4.80 -18.95 3.37
N ALA A 30 3.98 -17.91 3.50
CA ALA A 30 2.95 -17.84 4.53
C ALA A 30 1.98 -19.03 4.39
N GLY A 31 1.66 -19.67 5.52
CA GLY A 31 0.80 -20.85 5.56
C GLY A 31 1.42 -22.15 5.07
N ALA A 32 2.71 -22.14 4.66
CA ALA A 32 3.39 -23.38 4.31
C ALA A 32 3.71 -24.20 5.59
N PRO A 33 3.62 -25.55 5.53
CA PRO A 33 3.95 -26.39 6.65
C PRO A 33 5.46 -26.34 6.95
N ILE A 34 5.79 -26.32 8.24
CA ILE A 34 7.17 -26.46 8.70
C ILE A 34 7.44 -27.95 8.90
N LEU A 35 8.46 -28.47 8.20
CA LEU A 35 8.90 -29.84 8.39
C LEU A 35 9.82 -29.92 9.61
N PRO A 36 9.58 -30.86 10.55
CA PRO A 36 10.37 -30.98 11.79
C PRO A 36 11.88 -31.13 11.55
N ASP A 37 12.26 -31.80 10.46
CA ASP A 37 13.64 -32.03 10.10
C ASP A 37 14.28 -30.95 9.23
N ASP A 38 13.55 -29.86 8.98
CA ASP A 38 14.09 -28.73 8.20
C ASP A 38 15.21 -28.05 8.99
N PRO A 39 16.42 -27.93 8.43
CA PRO A 39 17.57 -27.40 9.14
C PRO A 39 17.50 -25.90 9.42
N VAL A 40 16.53 -25.21 8.81
CA VAL A 40 16.32 -23.75 8.98
C VAL A 40 15.07 -23.45 9.79
N PHE A 41 13.99 -24.19 9.56
CA PHE A 41 12.66 -23.90 10.11
C PHE A 41 12.21 -24.88 11.19
N GLY A 42 12.72 -26.12 11.22
CA GLY A 42 12.13 -27.25 11.95
C GLY A 42 11.90 -27.06 13.45
N ASP A 43 12.66 -26.18 14.13
CA ASP A 43 12.51 -25.88 15.55
C ASP A 43 11.79 -24.55 15.81
N LEU A 44 11.32 -23.85 14.74
CA LEU A 44 10.57 -22.61 14.89
C LEU A 44 9.09 -22.92 15.17
N ALA A 45 8.57 -22.33 16.25
CA ALA A 45 7.16 -22.41 16.51
C ALA A 45 6.37 -21.64 15.44
N PRO A 46 5.30 -22.21 14.83
CA PRO A 46 4.48 -21.52 13.84
C PRO A 46 3.97 -20.16 14.31
N ALA A 47 3.57 -20.06 15.58
CA ALA A 47 3.10 -18.82 16.19
C ALA A 47 4.13 -17.67 16.12
N VAL A 48 5.43 -17.95 16.17
CA VAL A 48 6.48 -16.94 16.03
C VAL A 48 6.50 -16.38 14.60
N LEU A 49 6.30 -17.25 13.61
CA LEU A 49 6.28 -16.82 12.20
C LEU A 49 5.02 -16.03 11.87
N GLU A 50 3.87 -16.45 12.40
CA GLU A 50 2.60 -15.74 12.27
C GLU A 50 2.68 -14.35 12.90
N ASP A 51 3.26 -14.23 14.10
CA ASP A 51 3.44 -12.97 14.79
C ASP A 51 4.41 -12.02 14.06
N VAL A 52 5.49 -12.56 13.47
CA VAL A 52 6.42 -11.79 12.62
C VAL A 52 5.71 -11.28 11.34
N LEU A 53 4.89 -12.12 10.72
CA LEU A 53 4.11 -11.74 9.53
C LEU A 53 3.07 -10.67 9.87
N ALA A 54 2.30 -10.86 10.94
CA ALA A 54 1.28 -9.93 11.39
C ALA A 54 1.89 -8.58 11.84
N GLY A 55 3.02 -8.64 12.55
CA GLY A 55 3.71 -7.45 13.04
C GLY A 55 4.52 -6.71 11.97
N GLY A 56 4.78 -7.33 10.82
CA GLY A 56 5.53 -6.72 9.70
C GLY A 56 6.96 -6.32 10.04
N ARG A 57 7.54 -6.85 11.12
CA ARG A 57 8.88 -6.48 11.60
C ARG A 57 9.78 -7.70 11.76
N ALA A 58 11.03 -7.52 11.37
CA ALA A 58 12.03 -8.55 11.60
C ALA A 58 12.27 -8.77 13.09
N ARG A 59 12.54 -10.01 13.47
CA ARG A 59 12.90 -10.43 14.83
C ARG A 59 14.22 -11.17 14.86
N LEU A 60 14.97 -10.95 15.91
CA LEU A 60 16.13 -11.76 16.29
C LEU A 60 15.76 -12.57 17.53
N ILE A 61 15.85 -13.89 17.46
CA ILE A 61 15.55 -14.79 18.56
C ILE A 61 16.74 -15.71 18.84
N GLY A 62 16.82 -16.18 20.06
CA GLY A 62 17.92 -17.07 20.52
C GLY A 62 18.93 -16.34 21.39
N THR A 63 19.89 -17.10 21.91
CA THR A 63 20.95 -16.62 22.80
C THR A 63 22.28 -17.31 22.47
N GLY A 64 23.38 -16.61 22.72
CA GLY A 64 24.73 -17.16 22.55
C GLY A 64 25.02 -17.60 21.10
N ASP A 65 25.40 -18.89 20.96
CA ASP A 65 25.88 -19.43 19.71
C ASP A 65 24.78 -19.78 18.67
N ARG A 66 23.51 -19.57 19.04
CA ARG A 66 22.36 -19.84 18.17
C ARG A 66 21.45 -18.63 18.08
N LEU A 67 21.66 -17.84 17.06
CA LEU A 67 20.81 -16.70 16.73
C LEU A 67 20.01 -16.99 15.47
N THR A 68 18.73 -16.70 15.51
CA THR A 68 17.83 -16.81 14.36
C THR A 68 17.23 -15.45 14.05
N PHE A 69 17.51 -14.94 12.86
CA PHE A 69 16.91 -13.73 12.32
C PHE A 69 15.74 -14.13 11.44
N ILE A 70 14.57 -13.56 11.69
CA ILE A 70 13.34 -13.79 10.94
C ILE A 70 12.87 -12.47 10.36
N GLU A 71 12.78 -12.39 9.03
CA GLU A 71 12.35 -11.21 8.31
C GLU A 71 11.05 -11.50 7.55
N PRO A 72 9.98 -10.70 7.78
CA PRO A 72 8.75 -10.86 7.02
C PRO A 72 8.93 -10.33 5.60
N VAL A 73 8.41 -11.06 4.63
CA VAL A 73 8.24 -10.58 3.26
C VAL A 73 6.75 -10.42 3.03
N LEU A 74 6.30 -9.18 2.98
CA LEU A 74 4.90 -8.84 2.79
C LEU A 74 4.65 -8.43 1.34
N PRO A 75 3.42 -8.65 0.82
CA PRO A 75 3.01 -8.06 -0.45
C PRO A 75 3.22 -6.55 -0.43
N LEU A 76 3.45 -5.98 -1.60
CA LEU A 76 3.48 -4.53 -1.71
C LEU A 76 2.06 -3.99 -1.53
N PRO A 77 1.87 -2.88 -0.78
CA PRO A 77 0.58 -2.21 -0.74
C PRO A 77 0.20 -1.77 -2.15
N ARG A 78 -1.10 -1.88 -2.48
CA ARG A 78 -1.61 -1.57 -3.80
C ARG A 78 -2.08 -0.13 -3.86
N LEU A 79 -1.47 0.69 -4.71
CA LEU A 79 -1.90 2.05 -4.99
C LEU A 79 -2.74 2.08 -6.25
N ILE A 80 -4.00 2.46 -6.11
CA ILE A 80 -4.96 2.63 -7.20
C ILE A 80 -5.12 4.12 -7.46
N ILE A 81 -4.63 4.57 -8.61
CA ILE A 81 -4.69 5.97 -9.03
C ILE A 81 -5.84 6.12 -10.02
N ALA A 82 -6.90 6.79 -9.62
CA ALA A 82 -8.00 7.19 -10.50
C ALA A 82 -7.65 8.53 -11.15
N GLY A 83 -7.29 8.49 -12.44
CA GLY A 83 -6.85 9.63 -13.23
C GLY A 83 -5.37 9.53 -13.63
N ALA A 84 -5.10 9.36 -14.93
CA ALA A 84 -3.76 9.28 -15.53
C ALA A 84 -3.25 10.63 -16.09
N GLY A 85 -3.81 11.75 -15.60
CA GLY A 85 -3.36 13.11 -15.95
C GLY A 85 -1.98 13.43 -15.34
N HIS A 86 -1.58 14.71 -15.41
CA HIS A 86 -0.26 15.15 -14.96
C HIS A 86 0.04 14.75 -13.50
N ILE A 87 -0.91 14.96 -12.57
CA ILE A 87 -0.73 14.61 -11.15
C ILE A 87 -0.68 13.09 -10.99
N GLY A 88 -1.61 12.33 -11.58
CA GLY A 88 -1.63 10.88 -11.48
C GLY A 88 -0.35 10.24 -12.01
N LYS A 89 0.17 10.73 -13.14
CA LYS A 89 1.46 10.31 -13.67
C LYS A 89 2.63 10.61 -12.73
N ALA A 90 2.67 11.82 -12.15
CA ALA A 90 3.73 12.20 -11.21
C ALA A 90 3.68 11.37 -9.92
N VAL A 91 2.46 11.10 -9.39
CA VAL A 91 2.25 10.22 -8.23
C VAL A 91 2.68 8.79 -8.55
N ALA A 92 2.30 8.23 -9.70
CA ALA A 92 2.69 6.88 -10.11
C ALA A 92 4.21 6.70 -10.11
N ARG A 93 4.94 7.69 -10.66
CA ARG A 93 6.41 7.70 -10.71
C ARG A 93 7.06 7.70 -9.32
N LEU A 94 6.52 8.45 -8.37
CA LEU A 94 7.03 8.46 -6.99
C LEU A 94 6.66 7.17 -6.26
N ALA A 95 5.41 6.74 -6.37
CA ALA A 95 4.90 5.56 -5.68
C ALA A 95 5.61 4.27 -6.09
N SER A 96 5.99 4.12 -7.36
CA SER A 96 6.75 2.96 -7.85
C SER A 96 8.14 2.83 -7.19
N ARG A 97 8.71 3.93 -6.71
CA ARG A 97 9.98 3.98 -5.97
C ARG A 97 9.82 3.84 -4.47
N LEU A 98 8.58 3.96 -3.99
CA LEU A 98 8.21 3.85 -2.59
C LEU A 98 7.63 2.47 -2.25
N ASP A 99 7.92 1.45 -3.05
CA ASP A 99 7.44 0.08 -2.84
C ASP A 99 5.91 -0.04 -2.81
N PHE A 100 5.20 0.67 -3.69
CA PHE A 100 3.80 0.42 -4.01
C PHE A 100 3.69 -0.39 -5.32
N SER A 101 2.71 -1.29 -5.37
CA SER A 101 2.23 -1.85 -6.64
C SER A 101 1.20 -0.88 -7.23
N VAL A 102 1.52 -0.29 -8.39
CA VAL A 102 0.76 0.85 -8.95
C VAL A 102 -0.20 0.37 -10.02
N THR A 103 -1.50 0.59 -9.78
CA THR A 103 -2.58 0.44 -10.79
C THR A 103 -3.07 1.84 -11.16
N VAL A 104 -3.18 2.13 -12.45
CA VAL A 104 -3.70 3.42 -12.96
C VAL A 104 -4.96 3.19 -13.76
N ILE A 105 -6.00 3.97 -13.48
CA ILE A 105 -7.32 3.92 -14.12
C ILE A 105 -7.59 5.26 -14.81
N ASP A 106 -7.95 5.27 -16.07
CA ASP A 106 -8.46 6.46 -16.80
C ASP A 106 -9.41 6.04 -17.92
N ASP A 107 -10.36 6.88 -18.25
CA ASP A 107 -11.35 6.64 -19.31
C ASP A 107 -10.86 7.07 -20.71
N ARG A 108 -9.66 7.64 -20.79
CA ARG A 108 -9.08 8.16 -22.02
C ARG A 108 -7.89 7.33 -22.49
N PRO A 109 -7.93 6.74 -23.70
CA PRO A 109 -6.86 5.88 -24.18
C PRO A 109 -5.52 6.60 -24.37
N GLU A 110 -5.54 7.92 -24.63
CA GLU A 110 -4.33 8.73 -24.76
C GLU A 110 -3.62 8.92 -23.41
N PHE A 111 -4.30 8.71 -22.27
CA PHE A 111 -3.74 8.80 -20.92
C PHE A 111 -3.54 7.41 -20.29
N ALA A 112 -4.50 6.49 -20.45
CA ALA A 112 -4.43 5.13 -19.90
C ALA A 112 -3.57 4.20 -20.78
N ASN A 113 -2.28 4.47 -20.86
CA ASN A 113 -1.36 3.64 -21.63
C ASN A 113 0.08 3.66 -21.06
N ILE A 114 0.85 2.64 -21.41
CA ILE A 114 2.22 2.44 -20.89
C ILE A 114 3.21 3.53 -21.33
N ARG A 115 2.95 4.23 -22.42
CA ARG A 115 3.81 5.35 -22.87
C ARG A 115 3.63 6.56 -21.98
N ASN A 116 2.40 6.78 -21.50
CA ASN A 116 2.10 7.87 -20.60
C ASN A 116 2.52 7.56 -19.15
N VAL A 117 2.25 6.34 -18.65
CA VAL A 117 2.55 5.93 -17.27
C VAL A 117 3.38 4.64 -17.26
N PRO A 118 4.68 4.71 -17.64
CA PRO A 118 5.54 3.54 -17.74
C PRO A 118 5.85 2.88 -16.39
N GLU A 119 5.63 3.58 -15.29
CA GLU A 119 5.86 3.07 -13.93
C GLU A 119 4.69 2.26 -13.37
N ALA A 120 3.52 2.25 -14.04
CA ALA A 120 2.37 1.48 -13.60
C ALA A 120 2.59 -0.02 -13.82
N ASP A 121 2.22 -0.82 -12.82
CA ASP A 121 2.22 -2.29 -12.91
C ASP A 121 0.98 -2.80 -13.65
N GLU A 122 -0.11 -2.03 -13.58
CA GLU A 122 -1.37 -2.31 -14.24
C GLU A 122 -2.01 -1.00 -14.72
N ILE A 123 -2.56 -1.03 -15.92
CA ILE A 123 -3.29 0.11 -16.51
C ILE A 123 -4.67 -0.38 -16.93
N ILE A 124 -5.70 0.30 -16.43
CA ILE A 124 -7.10 -0.01 -16.73
C ILE A 124 -7.68 1.15 -17.54
N LEU A 125 -7.99 0.88 -18.81
CA LEU A 125 -8.77 1.78 -19.63
C LEU A 125 -10.26 1.48 -19.46
N GLY A 126 -11.00 2.39 -18.86
CA GLY A 126 -12.43 2.20 -18.61
C GLY A 126 -13.05 3.35 -17.84
N GLU A 127 -14.37 3.28 -17.68
CA GLU A 127 -15.10 4.21 -16.82
C GLU A 127 -14.56 4.15 -15.40
N ILE A 128 -14.26 5.30 -14.82
CA ILE A 128 -13.44 5.41 -13.60
C ILE A 128 -14.15 4.80 -12.40
N GLY A 129 -15.39 5.20 -12.12
CA GLY A 129 -16.15 4.72 -10.96
C GLY A 129 -16.43 3.22 -11.04
N GLU A 130 -16.73 2.69 -12.24
CA GLU A 130 -16.93 1.25 -12.42
C GLU A 130 -15.62 0.47 -12.26
N SER A 131 -14.53 0.99 -12.82
CA SER A 131 -13.22 0.36 -12.70
C SER A 131 -12.73 0.34 -11.25
N VAL A 132 -12.95 1.41 -10.47
CA VAL A 132 -12.65 1.46 -9.03
C VAL A 132 -13.49 0.44 -8.27
N ARG A 133 -14.80 0.30 -8.56
CA ARG A 133 -15.66 -0.72 -7.92
C ARG A 133 -15.20 -2.15 -8.16
N ARG A 134 -14.61 -2.44 -9.31
CA ARG A 134 -14.09 -3.77 -9.67
C ARG A 134 -12.74 -4.11 -9.04
N VAL A 135 -12.05 -3.14 -8.44
CA VAL A 135 -10.82 -3.44 -7.70
C VAL A 135 -11.17 -4.39 -6.56
N GLU A 136 -10.44 -5.49 -6.43
CA GLU A 136 -10.58 -6.43 -5.33
C GLU A 136 -10.36 -5.72 -3.98
N GLU A 137 -11.23 -5.98 -3.00
CA GLU A 137 -11.11 -5.40 -1.67
C GLU A 137 -9.88 -5.92 -0.93
N SER A 138 -9.16 -5.03 -0.30
CA SER A 138 -8.01 -5.36 0.53
C SER A 138 -7.73 -4.21 1.50
N PRO A 139 -7.42 -4.53 2.76
CA PRO A 139 -6.99 -3.52 3.74
C PRO A 139 -5.67 -2.85 3.35
N ASP A 140 -4.94 -3.37 2.35
CA ASP A 140 -3.71 -2.80 1.83
C ASP A 140 -3.90 -1.98 0.54
N ASN A 141 -5.16 -1.70 0.17
CA ASN A 141 -5.48 -0.79 -0.93
C ASN A 141 -5.37 0.67 -0.50
N TYR A 142 -4.77 1.48 -1.37
CA TYR A 142 -4.66 2.93 -1.26
C TYR A 142 -5.29 3.55 -2.50
N PHE A 143 -6.34 4.33 -2.35
CA PHE A 143 -7.01 5.01 -3.46
C PHE A 143 -6.60 6.47 -3.52
N VAL A 144 -6.04 6.90 -4.65
CA VAL A 144 -5.67 8.28 -4.97
C VAL A 144 -6.55 8.77 -6.11
N ILE A 145 -7.46 9.70 -5.83
CA ILE A 145 -8.44 10.22 -6.77
C ILE A 145 -7.97 11.60 -7.24
N VAL A 146 -7.48 11.64 -8.49
CA VAL A 146 -6.89 12.81 -9.14
C VAL A 146 -7.37 12.95 -10.57
N THR A 147 -8.69 12.78 -10.76
CA THR A 147 -9.32 12.79 -12.08
C THR A 147 -9.46 14.22 -12.63
N ARG A 148 -9.99 14.33 -13.84
CA ARG A 148 -10.38 15.63 -14.39
C ARG A 148 -11.82 15.99 -13.99
N GLY A 149 -11.95 17.01 -13.17
CA GLY A 149 -13.25 17.60 -12.89
C GLY A 149 -14.02 16.95 -11.74
N HIS A 150 -14.93 17.72 -11.21
CA HIS A 150 -15.67 17.42 -10.00
C HIS A 150 -16.49 16.11 -10.07
N GLN A 151 -17.20 15.91 -11.17
CA GLN A 151 -18.08 14.77 -11.35
C GLN A 151 -17.32 13.42 -11.33
N LYS A 152 -16.18 13.36 -12.04
CA LYS A 152 -15.36 12.14 -12.08
C LYS A 152 -14.69 11.82 -10.75
N ASP A 153 -14.28 12.85 -10.00
CA ASP A 153 -13.75 12.67 -8.65
C ASP A 153 -14.84 12.13 -7.71
N ALA A 154 -16.06 12.66 -7.78
CA ALA A 154 -17.20 12.19 -7.00
C ALA A 154 -17.58 10.74 -7.36
N GLU A 155 -17.62 10.37 -8.64
CA GLU A 155 -17.87 9.00 -9.10
C GLU A 155 -16.81 8.01 -8.56
N ALA A 156 -15.52 8.38 -8.63
CA ALA A 156 -14.42 7.58 -8.11
C ALA A 156 -14.49 7.45 -6.58
N LEU A 157 -14.75 8.57 -5.89
CA LEU A 157 -14.86 8.58 -4.43
C LEU A 157 -16.02 7.72 -3.94
N ARG A 158 -17.20 7.82 -4.59
CA ARG A 158 -18.37 6.99 -4.28
C ARG A 158 -18.08 5.48 -4.46
N ALA A 159 -17.16 5.14 -5.36
CA ALA A 159 -16.75 3.76 -5.56
C ALA A 159 -15.70 3.25 -4.56
N ALA A 160 -15.00 4.16 -3.87
CA ALA A 160 -13.91 3.84 -2.95
C ALA A 160 -14.30 4.02 -1.47
N ILE A 161 -15.19 4.98 -1.15
CA ILE A 161 -15.60 5.29 0.22
C ILE A 161 -16.33 4.11 0.87
N GLY A 162 -16.16 3.91 2.18
CA GLY A 162 -16.79 2.82 2.92
C GLY A 162 -16.15 1.44 2.70
N ARG A 163 -15.21 1.30 1.77
CA ARG A 163 -14.51 0.03 1.52
C ARG A 163 -13.42 -0.24 2.56
N ASP A 164 -13.09 -1.51 2.72
CA ASP A 164 -11.90 -1.91 3.50
C ASP A 164 -10.64 -1.54 2.71
N ALA A 165 -10.09 -0.38 3.05
CA ALA A 165 -8.91 0.18 2.42
C ALA A 165 -8.03 0.90 3.45
N ALA A 166 -6.72 0.92 3.17
CA ALA A 166 -5.75 1.63 4.00
C ALA A 166 -5.92 3.15 3.90
N TYR A 167 -6.34 3.62 2.72
CA TYR A 167 -6.33 5.03 2.40
C TYR A 167 -7.30 5.33 1.25
N VAL A 168 -8.05 6.42 1.41
CA VAL A 168 -8.85 7.03 0.33
C VAL A 168 -8.58 8.52 0.34
N GLY A 169 -7.97 9.04 -0.73
CA GLY A 169 -7.68 10.47 -0.83
C GLY A 169 -8.19 11.08 -2.13
N MET A 170 -8.74 12.28 -2.04
CA MET A 170 -9.31 13.01 -3.19
C MET A 170 -8.70 14.40 -3.33
N ILE A 171 -8.33 14.74 -4.57
CA ILE A 171 -7.82 16.08 -4.90
C ILE A 171 -8.97 17.12 -4.90
N GLY A 172 -8.68 18.29 -4.37
CA GLY A 172 -9.62 19.41 -4.42
C GLY A 172 -9.14 20.62 -3.63
N SER A 173 -9.66 21.81 -3.97
CA SER A 173 -9.59 22.94 -3.06
C SER A 173 -10.48 22.69 -1.84
N LYS A 174 -10.26 23.38 -0.73
CA LYS A 174 -11.10 23.31 0.47
C LYS A 174 -12.57 23.51 0.14
N THR A 175 -12.89 24.50 -0.70
CA THR A 175 -14.26 24.79 -1.16
C THR A 175 -14.87 23.62 -1.95
N LYS A 176 -14.07 22.99 -2.86
CA LYS A 176 -14.55 21.83 -3.61
C LYS A 176 -14.82 20.64 -2.70
N VAL A 177 -13.92 20.37 -1.75
CA VAL A 177 -14.07 19.29 -0.78
C VAL A 177 -15.33 19.46 0.04
N GLU A 178 -15.61 20.68 0.52
CA GLU A 178 -16.82 20.98 1.29
C GLU A 178 -18.10 20.71 0.48
N LEU A 179 -18.14 21.10 -0.79
CA LEU A 179 -19.28 20.82 -1.66
C LEU A 179 -19.51 19.32 -1.84
N VAL A 180 -18.44 18.55 -2.09
CA VAL A 180 -18.53 17.08 -2.22
C VAL A 180 -18.98 16.45 -0.90
N HIS A 181 -18.47 16.93 0.22
CA HIS A 181 -18.86 16.46 1.54
C HIS A 181 -20.39 16.60 1.76
N CYS A 182 -20.91 17.82 1.56
CA CYS A 182 -22.35 18.06 1.69
C CYS A 182 -23.15 17.16 0.75
N GLU A 183 -22.77 17.07 -0.53
CA GLU A 183 -23.45 16.21 -1.51
C GLU A 183 -23.48 14.74 -1.07
N PHE A 184 -22.36 14.21 -0.56
CA PHE A 184 -22.27 12.81 -0.16
C PHE A 184 -23.14 12.47 1.05
N LEU A 185 -23.20 13.37 2.04
CA LEU A 185 -24.04 13.18 3.22
C LEU A 185 -25.53 13.34 2.87
N GLU A 186 -25.90 14.37 2.10
CA GLU A 186 -27.28 14.62 1.70
C GLU A 186 -27.85 13.50 0.81
N ALA A 187 -27.03 12.97 -0.09
CA ALA A 187 -27.42 11.84 -0.95
C ALA A 187 -27.35 10.49 -0.26
N GLY A 188 -26.86 10.41 0.99
CA GLY A 188 -26.66 9.14 1.71
C GLY A 188 -25.63 8.23 1.08
N TRP A 189 -24.65 8.78 0.37
CA TRP A 189 -23.58 8.02 -0.27
C TRP A 189 -22.43 7.69 0.69
N ALA A 190 -22.37 8.38 1.82
CA ALA A 190 -21.45 8.11 2.91
C ALA A 190 -22.08 8.52 4.25
N THR A 191 -21.68 7.86 5.32
CA THR A 191 -21.88 8.34 6.68
C THR A 191 -20.82 9.39 7.05
N ALA A 192 -21.05 10.15 8.14
CA ALA A 192 -20.03 11.07 8.64
C ALA A 192 -18.72 10.36 9.02
N GLU A 193 -18.81 9.17 9.63
CA GLU A 193 -17.66 8.36 10.02
C GLU A 193 -16.86 7.84 8.81
N GLU A 194 -17.54 7.48 7.71
CA GLU A 194 -16.87 7.10 6.47
C GLU A 194 -16.17 8.29 5.82
N TRP A 195 -16.81 9.47 5.85
CA TRP A 195 -16.21 10.70 5.35
C TRP A 195 -14.98 11.14 6.15
N ASP A 196 -15.01 11.04 7.46
CA ASP A 196 -13.89 11.40 8.35
C ASP A 196 -12.63 10.57 8.07
N ARG A 197 -12.77 9.46 7.38
CA ARG A 197 -11.65 8.62 6.92
C ARG A 197 -11.09 9.03 5.56
N VAL A 198 -11.74 9.97 4.88
CA VAL A 198 -11.30 10.46 3.56
C VAL A 198 -10.28 11.58 3.74
N HIS A 199 -9.16 11.45 3.08
CA HIS A 199 -8.12 12.49 3.01
C HIS A 199 -8.47 13.48 1.90
N ALA A 200 -9.14 14.55 2.24
CA ALA A 200 -9.55 15.60 1.29
C ALA A 200 -9.46 17.01 1.94
N PRO A 201 -8.68 17.91 1.39
CA PRO A 201 -7.78 17.78 0.24
C PRO A 201 -6.67 16.74 0.47
N ILE A 202 -6.37 15.93 -0.56
CA ILE A 202 -5.32 14.91 -0.52
C ILE A 202 -3.94 15.53 -0.34
N GLY A 203 -3.09 14.87 0.45
CA GLY A 203 -1.69 15.22 0.65
C GLY A 203 -1.42 16.07 1.88
N VAL A 204 -0.18 16.03 2.36
CA VAL A 204 0.30 16.85 3.48
C VAL A 204 0.38 18.32 3.04
N ASP A 205 -0.06 19.24 3.88
CA ASP A 205 0.04 20.69 3.59
C ASP A 205 1.50 21.15 3.68
N ILE A 206 2.16 21.18 2.52
CA ILE A 206 3.54 21.67 2.35
C ILE A 206 3.59 22.97 1.53
N GLY A 207 2.43 23.59 1.26
CA GLY A 207 2.34 24.78 0.40
C GLY A 207 2.57 24.47 -1.09
N SER A 208 2.33 23.22 -1.54
CA SER A 208 2.53 22.76 -2.91
C SER A 208 1.74 23.56 -3.95
N LYS A 209 2.38 23.88 -5.10
CA LYS A 209 1.78 24.63 -6.21
C LYS A 209 1.96 23.94 -7.56
N SER A 210 3.13 23.37 -7.81
CA SER A 210 3.40 22.64 -9.05
C SER A 210 2.88 21.21 -8.99
N VAL A 211 2.76 20.56 -10.16
CA VAL A 211 2.34 19.15 -10.27
C VAL A 211 3.27 18.23 -9.47
N GLU A 212 4.57 18.46 -9.56
CA GLU A 212 5.58 17.68 -8.86
C GLU A 212 5.51 17.88 -7.35
N GLU A 213 5.31 19.09 -6.86
CA GLU A 213 5.15 19.38 -5.43
C GLU A 213 3.86 18.75 -4.88
N ILE A 214 2.75 18.78 -5.63
CA ILE A 214 1.51 18.11 -5.26
C ILE A 214 1.74 16.60 -5.18
N ALA A 215 2.47 16.01 -6.14
CA ALA A 215 2.78 14.59 -6.10
C ALA A 215 3.67 14.21 -4.90
N VAL A 216 4.62 15.08 -4.50
CA VAL A 216 5.44 14.89 -3.29
C VAL A 216 4.57 14.96 -2.03
N SER A 217 3.65 15.93 -1.94
CA SER A 217 2.69 16.07 -0.85
C SER A 217 1.84 14.79 -0.68
N ILE A 218 1.28 14.27 -1.78
CA ILE A 218 0.51 13.02 -1.78
C ILE A 218 1.39 11.83 -1.38
N ALA A 219 2.59 11.71 -1.96
CA ALA A 219 3.50 10.62 -1.64
C ALA A 219 3.93 10.62 -0.17
N ALA A 220 4.14 11.80 0.43
CA ALA A 220 4.46 11.94 1.85
C ALA A 220 3.30 11.44 2.74
N GLU A 221 2.05 11.79 2.43
CA GLU A 221 0.88 11.32 3.16
C GLU A 221 0.70 9.80 3.04
N LEU A 222 0.89 9.22 1.84
CA LEU A 222 0.85 7.77 1.65
C LEU A 222 1.88 7.03 2.52
N VAL A 223 3.10 7.58 2.62
CA VAL A 223 4.16 7.03 3.48
C VAL A 223 3.80 7.15 4.96
N GLU A 224 3.25 8.29 5.38
CA GLU A 224 2.80 8.54 6.75
C GLU A 224 1.71 7.53 7.17
N VAL A 225 0.67 7.38 6.36
CA VAL A 225 -0.42 6.42 6.63
C VAL A 225 0.12 4.99 6.70
N ARG A 226 0.99 4.61 5.77
CA ARG A 226 1.64 3.29 5.79
C ARG A 226 2.47 3.06 7.05
N ALA A 227 3.20 4.07 7.51
CA ALA A 227 4.00 3.97 8.73
C ALA A 227 3.13 3.78 9.97
N LYS A 228 2.05 4.59 10.12
CA LYS A 228 1.08 4.49 11.23
C LYS A 228 0.42 3.11 11.30
N ARG A 229 0.08 2.50 10.15
CA ARG A 229 -0.51 1.15 10.10
C ARG A 229 0.47 0.03 10.53
N ARG A 230 1.76 0.24 10.34
CA ARG A 230 2.81 -0.72 10.74
C ARG A 230 3.28 -0.56 12.19
N GLU A 231 2.90 0.51 12.86
CA GLU A 231 3.15 0.67 14.30
C GLU A 231 2.14 -0.20 15.07
N PRO A 232 2.58 -1.13 15.94
CA PRO A 232 1.65 -1.81 16.84
C PRO A 232 1.01 -0.75 17.74
N ALA A 233 -0.29 -0.90 18.03
CA ALA A 233 -0.94 -0.09 19.06
C ALA A 233 -0.03 -0.08 20.29
N ARG A 234 0.46 1.10 20.68
CA ARG A 234 1.22 1.23 21.93
C ARG A 234 0.30 0.81 23.06
N PRO A 235 0.75 -0.10 23.95
CA PRO A 235 -0.04 -0.52 25.10
C PRO A 235 -0.37 0.66 26.02
#